data_fc92368cf90c027d2af62ebc3f36ede9
#
_entry.id   fc92368cf90c027d2af62ebc3f36ede9
#
_cell.length_a   1.000
_cell.length_b   1.000
_cell.length_c   1.000
_cell.angle_alpha   90.00
_cell.angle_beta   90.00
_cell.angle_gamma   90.00
#
_symmetry.space_group_name_H-M   'P 1'
#
loop_
_entity.id
_entity.type
_entity.pdbx_description
1 polymer ?
#
loop_
_entity_poly.entity_id
_entity_poly.type
_entity_poly.pdbx_seq_one_letter_code
_entity_poly.pdbx_strand_id
1 'polypeptide(L)'
;MRGDFHTHSTLDDGKSSLEEMAAAARAAGLTHFGFSGHSYCPLEEDYCIPREKIPEYLARARAVQARYAGEMEVFVGLELDLLGERPEGLDYAIGSVHTICGGAGRHFAVDESPETARQCVEEFF
;
A
#
# COMPACT_ATOMS: atom_id res chain seq x y z
N MET A 1 -22.05 4.67 -5.89
CA MET A 1 -20.82 3.98 -5.48
C MET A 1 -20.17 4.75 -4.34
N ARG A 2 -19.85 4.10 -3.25
CA ARG A 2 -19.05 4.64 -2.14
C ARG A 2 -17.89 3.69 -1.93
N GLY A 3 -16.67 4.15 -2.08
CA GLY A 3 -15.48 3.30 -2.01
C GLY A 3 -14.29 3.99 -1.39
N ASP A 4 -13.38 3.18 -0.85
CA ASP A 4 -12.06 3.57 -0.36
C ASP A 4 -11.06 2.52 -0.86
N PHE A 5 -10.00 2.98 -1.52
CA PHE A 5 -9.00 2.12 -2.16
C PHE A 5 -7.57 2.42 -1.68
N HIS A 6 -7.42 3.31 -0.68
CA HIS A 6 -6.11 3.63 -0.13
C HIS A 6 -6.10 3.38 1.38
N THR A 7 -5.72 2.16 1.76
CA THR A 7 -5.82 1.67 3.15
C THR A 7 -4.60 0.83 3.54
N HIS A 8 -4.18 0.98 4.79
CA HIS A 8 -3.01 0.31 5.37
C HIS A 8 -3.39 -0.54 6.56
N SER A 9 -2.72 -1.66 6.75
CA SER A 9 -3.00 -2.63 7.80
C SER A 9 -1.83 -2.80 8.76
N THR A 10 -2.03 -3.62 9.80
CA THR A 10 -0.96 -4.00 10.72
C THR A 10 0.13 -4.88 10.09
N LEU A 11 0.00 -5.25 8.81
CA LEU A 11 1.06 -5.94 8.05
C LEU A 11 2.07 -4.95 7.45
N ASP A 12 1.69 -3.68 7.36
CA ASP A 12 2.54 -2.54 7.03
C ASP A 12 2.48 -1.50 8.16
N ASP A 13 2.18 -0.27 7.91
CA ASP A 13 2.18 0.81 8.91
C ASP A 13 0.79 1.19 9.44
N GLY A 14 -0.24 0.46 9.06
CA GLY A 14 -1.61 0.66 9.55
C GLY A 14 -1.82 0.16 10.98
N LYS A 15 -2.99 0.44 11.53
CA LYS A 15 -3.32 0.18 12.94
C LYS A 15 -4.32 -0.96 13.15
N SER A 16 -4.97 -1.41 12.09
CA SER A 16 -6.01 -2.44 12.12
C SER A 16 -5.67 -3.60 11.20
N SER A 17 -6.19 -4.79 11.51
CA SER A 17 -6.05 -5.95 10.63
C SER A 17 -6.88 -5.76 9.34
N LEU A 18 -6.57 -6.55 8.32
CA LEU A 18 -7.36 -6.56 7.07
C LEU A 18 -8.84 -6.85 7.33
N GLU A 19 -9.12 -7.77 8.26
CA GLU A 19 -10.46 -8.19 8.64
C GLU A 19 -11.22 -7.07 9.36
N GLU A 20 -10.58 -6.38 10.30
CA GLU A 20 -11.17 -5.24 11.03
C GLU A 20 -11.46 -4.08 10.09
N MET A 21 -10.56 -3.79 9.16
CA MET A 21 -10.74 -2.72 8.18
C MET A 21 -11.93 -2.99 7.26
N ALA A 22 -12.05 -4.20 6.74
CA ALA A 22 -13.19 -4.59 5.89
C ALA A 22 -14.52 -4.54 6.66
N ALA A 23 -14.53 -4.97 7.93
CA ALA A 23 -15.71 -4.88 8.78
C ALA A 23 -16.10 -3.42 9.02
N ALA A 24 -15.15 -2.54 9.30
CA ALA A 24 -15.38 -1.11 9.47
C ALA A 24 -15.88 -0.44 8.18
N ALA A 25 -15.29 -0.77 7.03
CA ALA A 25 -15.72 -0.29 5.72
C ALA A 25 -17.18 -0.67 5.43
N ARG A 26 -17.54 -1.94 5.68
CA ARG A 26 -18.92 -2.43 5.53
C ARG A 26 -19.89 -1.70 6.48
N ALA A 27 -19.52 -1.53 7.75
CA ALA A 27 -20.32 -0.82 8.75
C ALA A 27 -20.51 0.65 8.39
N ALA A 28 -19.52 1.29 7.76
CA ALA A 28 -19.62 2.66 7.24
C ALA A 28 -20.46 2.78 5.96
N GLY A 29 -20.96 1.67 5.41
CA GLY A 29 -21.81 1.64 4.22
C GLY A 29 -21.03 1.77 2.92
N LEU A 30 -19.74 1.39 2.90
CA LEU A 30 -19.00 1.30 1.66
C LEU A 30 -19.51 0.11 0.82
N THR A 31 -19.58 0.31 -0.48
CA THR A 31 -19.95 -0.71 -1.46
C THR A 31 -18.74 -1.31 -2.17
N HIS A 32 -17.62 -0.58 -2.15
CA HIS A 32 -16.34 -0.97 -2.74
C HIS A 32 -15.22 -0.67 -1.75
N PHE A 33 -14.31 -1.59 -1.55
CA PHE A 33 -13.22 -1.45 -0.61
C PHE A 33 -11.96 -2.11 -1.16
N GLY A 34 -10.83 -1.44 -1.08
CA GLY A 34 -9.55 -1.94 -1.58
C GLY A 34 -8.47 -1.94 -0.50
N PHE A 35 -7.73 -3.03 -0.42
CA PHE A 35 -6.50 -3.10 0.35
C PHE A 35 -5.34 -2.58 -0.48
N SER A 36 -4.50 -1.72 0.10
CA SER A 36 -3.35 -1.11 -0.57
C SER A 36 -2.14 -0.94 0.34
N GLY A 37 -1.80 -1.96 1.14
CA GLY A 37 -0.60 -1.90 1.96
C GLY A 37 0.65 -1.57 1.14
N HIS A 38 1.68 -0.99 1.77
CA HIS A 38 2.93 -0.65 1.10
C HIS A 38 3.64 -1.89 0.56
N SER A 39 3.98 -1.89 -0.73
CA SER A 39 4.78 -2.94 -1.34
C SER A 39 6.16 -3.02 -0.68
N TYR A 40 6.76 -4.21 -0.68
CA TYR A 40 8.13 -4.33 -0.18
C TYR A 40 9.08 -3.41 -0.98
N CYS A 41 9.83 -2.60 -0.27
CA CYS A 41 10.89 -1.75 -0.82
C CYS A 41 12.10 -1.81 0.12
N PRO A 42 13.29 -2.19 -0.36
CA PRO A 42 14.50 -2.29 0.47
C PRO A 42 14.92 -0.98 1.17
N LEU A 43 14.47 0.15 0.67
CA LEU A 43 14.75 1.48 1.24
C LEU A 43 13.71 1.94 2.26
N GLU A 44 12.65 1.16 2.46
CA GLU A 44 11.46 1.53 3.20
C GLU A 44 10.99 0.42 4.15
N GLU A 45 11.94 -0.40 4.64
CA GLU A 45 11.66 -1.56 5.48
C GLU A 45 10.95 -1.24 6.79
N ASP A 46 11.03 0.01 7.26
CA ASP A 46 10.40 0.44 8.51
C ASP A 46 8.87 0.48 8.44
N TYR A 47 8.28 0.61 7.23
CA TYR A 47 6.83 0.75 7.08
C TYR A 47 6.20 -0.10 5.98
N CYS A 48 6.98 -0.74 5.12
CA CYS A 48 6.44 -1.63 4.08
C CYS A 48 6.12 -3.04 4.62
N ILE A 49 5.29 -3.77 3.88
CA ILE A 49 5.07 -5.20 4.15
C ILE A 49 6.40 -5.95 3.93
N PRO A 50 6.93 -6.67 4.93
CA PRO A 50 8.12 -7.48 4.74
C PRO A 50 7.97 -8.45 3.56
N ARG A 51 9.04 -8.65 2.78
CA ARG A 51 8.99 -9.48 1.57
C ARG A 51 8.38 -10.87 1.83
N GLU A 52 8.79 -11.49 2.92
CA GLU A 52 8.30 -12.82 3.34
C GLU A 52 6.83 -12.83 3.79
N LYS A 53 6.27 -11.66 4.08
CA LYS A 53 4.87 -11.49 4.48
C LYS A 53 3.92 -11.18 3.31
N ILE A 54 4.43 -10.87 2.14
CA ILE A 54 3.60 -10.60 0.96
C ILE A 54 2.65 -11.78 0.63
N PRO A 55 3.09 -13.06 0.64
CA PRO A 55 2.17 -14.17 0.41
C PRO A 55 1.06 -14.27 1.46
N GLU A 56 1.36 -14.01 2.74
CA GLU A 56 0.37 -13.97 3.82
C GLU A 56 -0.64 -12.84 3.59
N TYR A 57 -0.16 -11.64 3.28
CA TYR A 57 -1.01 -10.48 2.95
C TYR A 57 -2.00 -10.81 1.83
N LEU A 58 -1.51 -11.32 0.71
CA LEU A 58 -2.35 -11.66 -0.44
C LEU A 58 -3.39 -12.74 -0.10
N ALA A 59 -2.98 -13.80 0.60
CA ALA A 59 -3.88 -14.88 0.99
C ALA A 59 -4.99 -14.39 1.94
N ARG A 60 -4.65 -13.57 2.94
CA ARG A 60 -5.63 -13.00 3.88
C ARG A 60 -6.56 -12.00 3.19
N ALA A 61 -6.03 -11.13 2.35
CA ALA A 61 -6.84 -10.18 1.59
C ALA A 61 -7.84 -10.91 0.66
N ARG A 62 -7.41 -11.99 -0.02
CA ARG A 62 -8.29 -12.84 -0.83
C ARG A 62 -9.36 -13.57 0.01
N ALA A 63 -9.02 -14.02 1.21
CA ALA A 63 -10.00 -14.61 2.12
C ALA A 63 -11.07 -13.59 2.54
N VAL A 64 -10.69 -12.36 2.83
CA VAL A 64 -11.62 -11.27 3.13
C VAL A 64 -12.49 -10.95 1.90
N GLN A 65 -11.91 -10.86 0.71
CA GLN A 65 -12.65 -10.65 -0.54
C GLN A 65 -13.74 -11.72 -0.71
N ALA A 66 -13.40 -12.98 -0.52
CA ALA A 66 -14.36 -14.09 -0.62
C ALA A 66 -15.46 -14.01 0.44
N ARG A 67 -15.12 -13.62 1.68
CA ARG A 67 -16.08 -13.47 2.78
C ARG A 67 -17.15 -12.42 2.51
N TYR A 68 -16.79 -11.31 1.86
CA TYR A 68 -17.71 -10.20 1.58
C TYR A 68 -18.39 -10.29 0.20
N ALA A 69 -18.17 -11.38 -0.54
CA ALA A 69 -18.80 -11.58 -1.85
C ALA A 69 -20.34 -11.46 -1.75
N GLY A 70 -20.92 -10.59 -2.57
CA GLY A 70 -22.34 -10.30 -2.58
C GLY A 70 -22.80 -9.24 -1.56
N GLU A 71 -21.93 -8.78 -0.66
CA GLU A 71 -22.23 -7.72 0.32
C GLU A 71 -21.47 -6.42 0.02
N MET A 72 -20.20 -6.53 -0.31
CA MET A 72 -19.29 -5.44 -0.65
C MET A 72 -18.24 -5.97 -1.62
N GLU A 73 -17.94 -5.23 -2.67
CA GLU A 73 -16.85 -5.57 -3.56
C GLU A 73 -15.51 -5.22 -2.90
N VAL A 74 -14.70 -6.24 -2.63
CA VAL A 74 -13.36 -6.08 -2.04
C VAL A 74 -12.31 -6.34 -3.10
N PHE A 75 -11.31 -5.48 -3.16
CA PHE A 75 -10.20 -5.55 -4.11
C PHE A 75 -8.87 -5.70 -3.39
N VAL A 76 -8.00 -6.51 -3.95
CA VAL A 76 -6.67 -6.78 -3.40
C VAL A 76 -5.63 -6.03 -4.21
N GLY A 77 -5.03 -5.02 -3.61
CA GLY A 77 -4.03 -4.17 -4.24
C GLY A 77 -2.84 -3.92 -3.33
N LEU A 78 -1.91 -3.12 -3.80
CA LEU A 78 -0.78 -2.58 -3.07
C LEU A 78 -0.55 -1.13 -3.48
N GLU A 79 -0.03 -0.33 -2.57
CA GLU A 79 0.65 0.90 -2.88
C GLU A 79 2.08 0.56 -3.30
N LEU A 80 2.34 0.68 -4.61
CA LEU A 80 3.62 0.35 -5.23
C LEU A 80 4.51 1.59 -5.24
N ASP A 81 5.55 1.57 -4.42
CA ASP A 81 6.60 2.56 -4.54
C ASP A 81 7.38 2.38 -5.85
N LEU A 82 7.94 3.48 -6.37
CA LEU A 82 8.75 3.48 -7.59
C LEU A 82 9.89 2.45 -7.56
N LEU A 83 10.48 2.25 -6.38
CA LEU A 83 11.58 1.32 -6.16
C LEU A 83 11.14 0.00 -5.52
N GLY A 84 9.82 -0.17 -5.34
CA GLY A 84 9.22 -1.33 -4.70
C GLY A 84 9.06 -2.53 -5.62
N GLU A 85 8.84 -3.69 -5.03
CA GLU A 85 8.58 -4.92 -5.76
C GLU A 85 7.10 -5.09 -6.04
N ARG A 86 6.76 -5.49 -7.27
CA ARG A 86 5.39 -5.79 -7.67
C ARG A 86 5.15 -7.29 -7.70
N PRO A 87 4.39 -7.86 -6.76
CA PRO A 87 3.96 -9.24 -6.84
C PRO A 87 2.86 -9.42 -7.90
N GLU A 88 2.68 -10.66 -8.34
CA GLU A 88 1.54 -11.03 -9.16
C GLU A 88 0.26 -11.20 -8.32
N GLY A 89 -0.89 -11.24 -8.98
CA GLY A 89 -2.18 -11.55 -8.34
C GLY A 89 -2.86 -10.36 -7.68
N LEU A 90 -2.50 -9.14 -8.06
CA LEU A 90 -3.20 -7.92 -7.65
C LEU A 90 -4.39 -7.61 -8.57
N ASP A 91 -5.47 -7.07 -7.99
CA ASP A 91 -6.58 -6.52 -8.76
C ASP A 91 -6.26 -5.09 -9.24
N TYR A 92 -5.48 -4.33 -8.44
CA TYR A 92 -5.04 -2.98 -8.77
C TYR A 92 -3.73 -2.63 -8.03
N ALA A 93 -3.15 -1.52 -8.39
CA ALA A 93 -2.03 -0.92 -7.70
C ALA A 93 -2.15 0.61 -7.70
N ILE A 94 -1.73 1.22 -6.60
CA ILE A 94 -1.52 2.66 -6.50
C ILE A 94 -0.05 2.91 -6.73
N GLY A 95 0.29 3.71 -7.74
CA GLY A 95 1.69 4.13 -7.95
C GLY A 95 2.06 5.24 -6.96
N SER A 96 3.16 5.07 -6.27
CA SER A 96 3.67 6.02 -5.27
C SER A 96 5.16 6.29 -5.46
N VAL A 97 5.62 7.42 -4.97
CA VAL A 97 7.03 7.79 -4.92
C VAL A 97 7.31 8.37 -3.53
N HIS A 98 7.77 7.52 -2.62
CA HIS A 98 8.17 7.95 -1.28
C HIS A 98 9.66 8.26 -1.21
N THR A 99 10.47 7.49 -1.94
CA THR A 99 11.93 7.65 -1.95
C THR A 99 12.43 7.68 -3.38
N ILE A 100 13.37 8.58 -3.66
CA ILE A 100 14.10 8.62 -4.93
C ILE A 100 15.59 8.44 -4.72
N CYS A 101 16.27 7.91 -5.74
CA CYS A 101 17.72 7.79 -5.78
C CYS A 101 18.30 8.96 -6.55
N GLY A 102 19.10 9.78 -5.88
CA GLY A 102 19.90 10.85 -6.49
C GLY A 102 21.28 10.37 -6.91
N GLY A 103 22.08 11.30 -7.41
CA GLY A 103 23.48 11.05 -7.75
C GLY A 103 24.31 10.56 -6.56
N ALA A 104 25.40 9.85 -6.83
CA ALA A 104 26.33 9.28 -5.84
C ALA A 104 25.69 8.32 -4.82
N GLY A 105 24.58 7.64 -5.18
CA GLY A 105 23.91 6.66 -4.32
C GLY A 105 23.16 7.28 -3.15
N ARG A 106 22.85 8.58 -3.19
CA ARG A 106 22.02 9.25 -2.17
C ARG A 106 20.55 8.85 -2.35
N HIS A 107 19.84 8.72 -1.23
CA HIS A 107 18.41 8.46 -1.18
C HIS A 107 17.71 9.62 -0.49
N PHE A 108 16.55 10.00 -1.01
CA PHE A 108 15.74 11.09 -0.48
C PHE A 108 14.32 10.60 -0.24
N ALA A 109 13.82 10.72 1.00
CA ALA A 109 12.40 10.60 1.30
C ALA A 109 11.70 11.88 0.84
N VAL A 110 10.78 11.77 -0.11
CA VAL A 110 10.18 12.93 -0.81
C VAL A 110 9.39 13.83 0.12
N ASP A 111 8.81 13.26 1.15
CA ASP A 111 7.91 13.92 2.12
C ASP A 111 8.57 14.26 3.46
N GLU A 112 9.87 14.02 3.63
CA GLU A 112 10.58 14.28 4.89
C GLU A 112 10.58 15.76 5.27
N SER A 113 10.80 16.64 4.30
CA SER A 113 10.76 18.10 4.48
C SER A 113 10.56 18.84 3.16
N PRO A 114 10.13 20.12 3.18
CA PRO A 114 10.08 20.95 1.97
C PRO A 114 11.43 21.11 1.27
N GLU A 115 12.51 21.08 2.03
CA GLU A 115 13.90 21.12 1.53
C GLU A 115 14.23 19.84 0.78
N THR A 116 13.93 18.69 1.38
CA THR A 116 14.15 17.38 0.77
C THR A 116 13.31 17.24 -0.50
N ALA A 117 12.05 17.66 -0.49
CA ALA A 117 11.19 17.65 -1.67
C ALA A 117 11.77 18.49 -2.82
N ARG A 118 12.34 19.67 -2.53
CA ARG A 118 13.04 20.48 -3.54
C ARG A 118 14.28 19.80 -4.08
N GLN A 119 15.12 19.23 -3.22
CA GLN A 119 16.29 18.47 -3.64
C GLN A 119 15.91 17.30 -4.53
N CYS A 120 14.83 16.59 -4.22
CA CYS A 120 14.31 15.51 -5.05
C CYS A 120 13.99 15.99 -6.47
N VAL A 121 13.33 17.14 -6.61
CA VAL A 121 13.01 17.72 -7.92
C VAL A 121 14.28 18.11 -8.67
N GLU A 122 15.24 18.76 -8.03
CA GLU A 122 16.50 19.20 -8.63
C GLU A 122 17.39 18.02 -9.08
N GLU A 123 17.43 16.93 -8.29
CA GLU A 123 18.24 15.75 -8.61
C GLU A 123 17.57 14.84 -9.67
N PHE A 124 16.24 14.83 -9.74
CA PHE A 124 15.49 13.94 -10.62
C PHE A 124 15.18 14.57 -11.99
N PHE A 125 14.98 15.86 -12.02
CA PHE A 125 14.65 16.62 -13.23
C PHE A 125 15.75 17.59 -13.63
#